data_4d6dede6e4be8c4ca6e331a380076730
#
_entry.id   4d6dede6e4be8c4ca6e331a380076730
#
_cell.length_a   1.000
_cell.length_b   1.000
_cell.length_c   1.000
_cell.angle_alpha   90.00
_cell.angle_beta   90.00
_cell.angle_gamma   90.00
#
_symmetry.space_group_name_H-M   'P 1'
#
loop_
_entity.id
_entity.type
_entity.pdbx_description
1 polymer ?
#
loop_
_entity_poly.entity_id
_entity_poly.type
_entity_poly.pdbx_seq_one_letter_code
_entity_poly.pdbx_strand_id
1 'polypeptide(L)' 'MWDRIARCESTNNWHINTGNGYYGGLQFDNQTWLGSGGGAYAPRADLATREQQIAIANKVYAQRGLQPWACGHAA' A
#
# COMPACT_ATOMS: atom_id res chain seq x y z
N MET A 1 -3.64 -2.85 -12.47
CA MET A 1 -3.80 -3.73 -11.30
C MET A 1 -3.88 -2.95 -10.01
N TRP A 2 -2.86 -2.15 -9.69
CA TRP A 2 -2.81 -1.46 -8.40
C TRP A 2 -3.90 -0.41 -8.23
N ASP A 3 -4.25 0.32 -9.28
CA ASP A 3 -5.33 1.33 -9.17
C ASP A 3 -6.68 0.69 -8.86
N ARG A 4 -6.93 -0.52 -9.37
CA ARG A 4 -8.17 -1.23 -9.04
C ARG A 4 -8.18 -1.69 -7.59
N ILE A 5 -7.04 -2.17 -7.09
CA ILE A 5 -6.92 -2.57 -5.68
C ILE A 5 -7.08 -1.33 -4.79
N ALA A 6 -6.41 -0.22 -5.13
CA ALA A 6 -6.52 1.02 -4.36
C ALA A 6 -7.95 1.56 -4.36
N ARG A 7 -8.66 1.44 -5.45
CA ARG A 7 -10.06 1.86 -5.51
C ARG A 7 -10.92 1.11 -4.49
N CYS A 8 -10.67 -0.18 -4.35
CA CYS A 8 -11.36 -1.01 -3.36
C CYS A 8 -10.88 -0.73 -1.94
N GLU A 9 -9.55 -0.60 -1.74
CA GLU A 9 -8.97 -0.43 -0.40
C GLU A 9 -9.21 0.96 0.18
N SER A 10 -9.11 2.01 -0.65
CA SER A 10 -9.07 3.38 -0.17
C SER A 10 -9.87 4.37 -1.01
N THR A 11 -10.67 3.89 -1.95
CA THR A 11 -11.34 4.73 -2.96
C THR A 11 -10.36 5.62 -3.74
N ASN A 12 -9.17 5.07 -4.02
CA ASN A 12 -8.06 5.75 -4.67
C ASN A 12 -7.52 6.96 -3.90
N ASN A 13 -7.71 7.00 -2.58
CA ASN A 13 -7.10 8.02 -1.75
C ASN A 13 -5.71 7.56 -1.33
N TRP A 14 -4.71 7.94 -2.12
CA TRP A 14 -3.32 7.52 -1.89
C TRP A 14 -2.69 8.12 -0.63
N HIS A 15 -3.34 9.12 -0.03
CA HIS A 15 -2.84 9.76 1.19
C HIS A 15 -3.75 9.51 2.39
N ILE A 16 -4.60 8.48 2.33
CA ILE A 16 -5.56 8.20 3.40
C ILE A 16 -4.84 7.79 4.68
N ASN A 17 -5.34 8.33 5.79
CA ASN A 17 -4.95 7.95 7.14
C ASN A 17 -6.15 8.19 8.06
N THR A 18 -6.90 7.15 8.34
CA THR A 18 -8.10 7.25 9.19
C THR A 18 -7.84 6.85 10.64
N GLY A 19 -6.58 6.53 10.98
CA GLY A 19 -6.24 6.09 12.33
C GLY A 19 -6.53 4.62 12.59
N ASN A 20 -6.81 3.83 11.55
CA ASN A 20 -7.12 2.40 11.70
C ASN A 20 -5.87 1.50 11.65
N GLY A 21 -4.67 2.08 11.58
CA GLY A 21 -3.42 1.33 11.49
C GLY A 21 -2.98 0.97 10.07
N TYR A 22 -3.74 1.38 9.06
CA TYR A 22 -3.43 1.17 7.66
C TYR A 22 -3.35 2.50 6.94
N TYR A 23 -2.42 2.62 6.00
CA TYR A 23 -2.04 3.91 5.44
C TYR A 23 -1.90 3.84 3.93
N GLY A 24 -2.26 4.92 3.27
CA GLY A 24 -2.08 5.10 1.84
C GLY A 24 -3.10 4.38 0.97
N GLY A 25 -2.92 4.49 -0.34
CA GLY A 25 -3.86 3.96 -1.31
C GLY A 25 -4.04 2.45 -1.25
N LEU A 26 -3.00 1.74 -0.84
CA LEU A 26 -3.00 0.27 -0.75
C LEU A 26 -3.07 -0.24 0.68
N GLN A 27 -3.35 0.63 1.62
CA GLN A 27 -3.62 0.27 3.02
C GLN A 27 -2.51 -0.58 3.62
N PHE A 28 -1.26 -0.08 3.55
CA PHE A 28 -0.13 -0.72 4.21
C PHE A 28 -0.18 -0.52 5.71
N ASP A 29 0.11 -1.56 6.49
CA ASP A 29 0.53 -1.37 7.87
C ASP A 29 1.99 -0.90 7.91
N ASN A 30 2.40 -0.27 9.02
CA ASN A 30 3.75 0.26 9.10
C ASN A 30 4.83 -0.82 9.07
N GLN A 31 4.56 -1.97 9.66
CA GLN A 31 5.52 -3.06 9.67
C GLN A 31 5.81 -3.54 8.25
N THR A 32 4.79 -3.74 7.44
CA THR A 32 4.95 -4.15 6.05
C THR A 32 5.63 -3.06 5.23
N TRP A 33 5.21 -1.81 5.41
CA TRP A 33 5.80 -0.68 4.68
C TRP A 33 7.30 -0.56 4.95
N LEU A 34 7.68 -0.49 6.24
CA LEU A 34 9.08 -0.33 6.63
C LEU A 34 9.89 -1.59 6.34
N GLY A 35 9.31 -2.76 6.59
CA GLY A 35 9.98 -4.03 6.36
C GLY A 35 10.26 -4.31 4.89
N SER A 36 9.50 -3.70 4.00
CA SER A 36 9.67 -3.85 2.55
C SER A 36 10.50 -2.74 1.92
N GLY A 37 11.07 -1.85 2.73
CA GLY A 37 11.95 -0.80 2.26
C GLY A 37 11.25 0.54 2.02
N GLY A 38 9.99 0.68 2.39
CA GLY A 38 9.24 1.92 2.20
C GLY A 38 9.81 3.11 2.95
N GLY A 39 10.55 2.86 4.03
CA GLY A 39 11.20 3.91 4.81
C GLY A 39 12.20 4.75 4.03
N ALA A 40 12.71 4.23 2.90
CA ALA A 40 13.58 4.99 2.00
C ALA A 40 12.82 6.16 1.33
N TYR A 41 11.50 6.06 1.23
CA TYR A 41 10.67 7.08 0.62
C TYR A 41 9.99 7.97 1.66
N ALA A 42 9.41 7.37 2.68
CA ALA A 42 8.68 8.09 3.71
C ALA A 42 8.53 7.20 4.95
N PRO A 43 8.34 7.79 6.14
CA PRO A 43 8.19 6.98 7.36
C PRO A 43 6.85 6.21 7.40
N ARG A 44 5.90 6.57 6.54
CA ARG A 44 4.58 5.95 6.50
C ARG A 44 4.05 6.02 5.08
N ALA A 45 3.27 5.01 4.67
CA ALA A 45 2.85 4.89 3.27
C ALA A 45 2.04 6.09 2.76
N ASP A 46 1.15 6.63 3.61
CA ASP A 46 0.30 7.77 3.22
C ASP A 46 1.11 9.05 2.92
N LEU A 47 2.35 9.11 3.36
CA LEU A 47 3.23 10.26 3.14
C LEU A 47 4.08 10.09 1.88
N ALA A 48 4.04 8.94 1.23
CA ALA A 48 4.74 8.66 -0.01
C ALA A 48 3.85 8.96 -1.22
N THR A 49 4.46 9.11 -2.39
CA THR A 49 3.70 9.27 -3.63
C THR A 49 3.02 7.95 -4.02
N ARG A 50 2.01 8.05 -4.91
CA ARG A 50 1.37 6.87 -5.49
C ARG A 50 2.42 5.93 -6.09
N GLU A 51 3.34 6.47 -6.87
CA GLU A 51 4.38 5.68 -7.54
C GLU A 51 5.30 4.97 -6.56
N GLN A 52 5.66 5.65 -5.47
CA GLN A 52 6.50 5.04 -4.42
C GLN A 52 5.74 3.93 -3.69
N GLN A 53 4.47 4.13 -3.42
CA GLN A 53 3.63 3.11 -2.80
C GLN A 53 3.53 1.88 -3.70
N ILE A 54 3.36 2.07 -5.01
CA ILE A 54 3.31 0.98 -5.98
C ILE A 54 4.66 0.25 -6.05
N ALA A 55 5.77 0.98 -5.99
CA ALA A 55 7.09 0.35 -5.98
C ALA A 55 7.25 -0.63 -4.80
N ILE A 56 6.78 -0.22 -3.62
CA ILE A 56 6.82 -1.10 -2.45
C ILE A 56 5.81 -2.23 -2.58
N ALA A 57 4.62 -1.95 -3.12
CA ALA A 57 3.61 -2.99 -3.37
C ALA A 57 4.15 -4.08 -4.30
N ASN A 58 4.90 -3.71 -5.33
CA ASN A 58 5.51 -4.69 -6.23
C ASN A 58 6.50 -5.60 -5.52
N LYS A 59 7.26 -5.08 -4.56
CA LYS A 59 8.16 -5.90 -3.75
C LYS A 59 7.41 -6.90 -2.88
N VAL A 60 6.34 -6.46 -2.25
CA VAL A 60 5.49 -7.34 -1.43
C VAL A 60 4.83 -8.39 -2.31
N TYR A 61 4.32 -7.99 -3.46
CA TYR A 61 3.68 -8.88 -4.42
C TYR A 61 4.62 -9.99 -4.90
N ALA A 62 5.88 -9.65 -5.17
CA ALA A 62 6.86 -10.62 -5.62
C ALA A 62 7.11 -11.74 -4.58
N GLN A 63 6.91 -11.44 -3.29
CA GLN A 63 7.15 -12.40 -2.21
C GLN A 63 5.88 -13.08 -1.72
N ARG A 64 4.75 -12.39 -1.71
CA ARG A 64 3.52 -12.83 -1.05
C ARG A 64 2.29 -12.84 -1.95
N GLY A 65 2.44 -12.50 -3.22
CA GLY A 65 1.30 -12.37 -4.13
C GLY A 65 0.33 -11.30 -3.65
N LEU A 66 -0.94 -11.51 -3.88
CA LEU A 66 -1.99 -10.56 -3.50
C LEU A 66 -2.58 -10.84 -2.10
N GLN A 67 -2.09 -11.85 -1.39
CA GLN A 67 -2.62 -12.24 -0.07
C GLN A 67 -2.69 -11.09 0.95
N PRO A 68 -1.71 -10.15 1.02
CA PRO A 68 -1.79 -9.07 1.99
C PRO A 68 -2.97 -8.11 1.79
N TRP A 69 -3.56 -8.10 0.60
CA TRP A 69 -4.63 -7.16 0.27
C TRP A 69 -5.99 -7.84 0.35
N ALA A 70 -6.86 -7.32 1.21
CA ALA A 70 -8.25 -7.78 1.29
C ALA A 70 -8.95 -7.63 -0.06
N CYS A 71 -8.57 -6.60 -0.83
CA CYS A 71 -9.12 -6.31 -2.14
C CYS A 71 -8.30 -6.93 -3.29
N GLY A 72 -7.46 -7.93 -3.03
CA GLY A 72 -6.67 -8.58 -4.07
C GLY A 72 -7.51 -9.10 -5.24
N HIS A 73 -8.76 -9.46 -4.99
CA HIS A 73 -9.70 -9.90 -6.03
C HIS A 73 -10.00 -8.82 -7.07
N ALA A 74 -9.74 -7.57 -6.76
CA ALA A 74 -10.01 -6.44 -7.65
C ALA A 74 -8.89 -6.21 -8.69
N ALA A 75 -7.79 -6.95 -8.56
CA ALA A 75 -6.62 -6.77 -9.43
C ALA A 75 -6.93 -6.96 -10.93
#